data_ab767b56494dd6a45d727022bd4a648e
#
_entry.id   ab767b56494dd6a45d727022bd4a648e
#
_cell.length_a   1.000
_cell.length_b   1.000
_cell.length_c   1.000
_cell.angle_alpha   90.00
_cell.angle_beta   90.00
_cell.angle_gamma   90.00
#
_symmetry.space_group_name_H-M   'P 1'
#
loop_
_entity.id
_entity.type
_entity.pdbx_description
1 polymer ?
#
loop_
_entity_poly.entity_id
_entity_poly.type
_entity_poly.pdbx_seq_one_letter_code
_entity_poly.pdbx_strand_id
1 'polypeptide(L)'
;MKEKKIQCSFFAVWGNRTVNGKVFTMRNLDWQANTGVNQNKIVFVYKIDGEIAHSTLGFPGVMGALMGMSAAGLTVHEAGLDSHKETELGNQWTLRLRYIMAKAKNLEEAEYIWRNTNNTLGMNHMIGSGNVYDEKLPAIVMETMAGYTAFFRD
;
A
#
# COMPACT_ATOMS: atom_id res chain seq x y z
N MET A 1 7.28 13.62 -28.70
CA MET A 1 6.34 12.62 -28.14
C MET A 1 6.13 12.98 -26.67
N LYS A 2 4.91 13.20 -26.19
CA LYS A 2 4.66 13.35 -24.75
C LYS A 2 5.00 12.01 -24.11
N GLU A 3 5.93 11.99 -23.15
CA GLU A 3 6.18 10.83 -22.33
C GLU A 3 4.85 10.40 -21.71
N LYS A 4 4.47 9.15 -21.92
CA LYS A 4 3.29 8.58 -21.29
C LYS A 4 3.62 8.45 -19.81
N LYS A 5 3.06 9.32 -18.97
CA LYS A 5 3.23 9.25 -17.51
C LYS A 5 2.72 7.88 -17.06
N ILE A 6 3.56 7.16 -16.34
CA ILE A 6 3.17 5.93 -15.65
C ILE A 6 2.18 6.35 -14.56
N GLN A 7 1.01 5.73 -14.55
CA GLN A 7 -0.05 6.01 -13.58
C GLN A 7 -0.53 4.71 -12.94
N CYS A 8 -0.99 4.82 -11.73
CA CYS A 8 -1.63 3.73 -11.01
C CYS A 8 -2.98 4.19 -10.51
N SER A 9 -3.83 3.26 -10.17
CA SER A 9 -5.09 3.53 -9.51
C SER A 9 -5.38 2.49 -8.43
N PHE A 10 -6.09 2.90 -7.41
CA PHE A 10 -6.59 2.01 -6.38
C PHE A 10 -7.96 2.49 -5.90
N PHE A 11 -8.73 1.60 -5.33
CA PHE A 11 -9.95 1.93 -4.62
C PHE A 11 -10.23 0.94 -3.48
N ALA A 12 -11.06 1.37 -2.55
CA ALA A 12 -11.71 0.52 -1.56
C ALA A 12 -13.24 0.75 -1.61
N VAL A 13 -14.01 -0.29 -1.39
CA VAL A 13 -15.47 -0.24 -1.37
C VAL A 13 -15.99 -1.19 -0.30
N TRP A 14 -17.03 -0.76 0.44
CA TRP A 14 -17.59 -1.51 1.58
C TRP A 14 -19.03 -1.14 1.91
N GLY A 15 -19.57 -1.75 2.95
CA GLY A 15 -20.90 -1.45 3.47
C GLY A 15 -22.01 -1.72 2.44
N ASN A 16 -22.94 -0.81 2.30
CA ASN A 16 -24.11 -0.96 1.40
C ASN A 16 -23.74 -1.04 -0.09
N ARG A 17 -22.48 -0.81 -0.44
CA ARG A 17 -21.97 -0.90 -1.82
C ARG A 17 -21.41 -2.27 -2.17
N THR A 18 -21.40 -3.20 -1.22
CA THR A 18 -20.86 -4.55 -1.40
C THR A 18 -21.77 -5.62 -0.86
N VAL A 19 -21.66 -6.86 -1.38
CA VAL A 19 -22.40 -8.00 -0.87
C VAL A 19 -21.93 -8.33 0.54
N ASN A 20 -22.84 -8.38 1.48
CA ASN A 20 -22.60 -8.65 2.91
C ASN A 20 -21.69 -7.62 3.61
N GLY A 21 -21.61 -6.39 3.12
CA GLY A 21 -20.83 -5.32 3.72
C GLY A 21 -19.31 -5.49 3.67
N LYS A 22 -18.83 -6.53 3.00
CA LYS A 22 -17.39 -6.85 2.95
C LYS A 22 -16.57 -5.74 2.28
N VAL A 23 -15.35 -5.56 2.77
CA VAL A 23 -14.38 -4.66 2.17
C VAL A 23 -13.73 -5.32 0.96
N PHE A 24 -13.75 -4.61 -0.16
CA PHE A 24 -12.98 -4.96 -1.34
C PHE A 24 -11.99 -3.83 -1.63
N THR A 25 -10.75 -4.20 -1.88
CA THR A 25 -9.72 -3.28 -2.30
C THR A 25 -9.11 -3.74 -3.60
N MET A 26 -8.73 -2.80 -4.45
CA MET A 26 -8.09 -3.08 -5.73
C MET A 26 -7.00 -2.06 -6.02
N ARG A 27 -5.99 -2.52 -6.72
CA ARG A 27 -4.97 -1.67 -7.32
C ARG A 27 -4.71 -2.10 -8.75
N ASN A 28 -4.52 -1.11 -9.63
CA ASN A 28 -4.03 -1.30 -10.99
C ASN A 28 -2.64 -0.66 -11.14
N LEU A 29 -1.72 -1.39 -11.77
CA LEU A 29 -0.38 -0.92 -12.11
C LEU A 29 -0.32 -0.62 -13.60
N ASP A 30 -0.18 0.65 -13.96
CA ASP A 30 0.13 1.05 -15.31
C ASP A 30 1.65 1.25 -15.43
N TRP A 31 2.31 0.32 -16.11
CA TRP A 31 3.75 0.32 -16.28
C TRP A 31 4.14 0.10 -17.75
N GLN A 32 5.34 0.47 -18.10
CA GLN A 32 5.84 0.29 -19.47
C GLN A 32 6.01 -1.21 -19.78
N ALA A 33 5.34 -1.69 -20.82
CA ALA A 33 5.37 -3.11 -21.21
C ALA A 33 6.77 -3.62 -21.58
N ASN A 34 7.63 -2.73 -22.09
CA ASN A 34 9.01 -3.06 -22.51
C ASN A 34 9.98 -3.31 -21.33
N THR A 35 9.55 -3.10 -20.08
CA THR A 35 10.36 -3.40 -18.89
C THR A 35 10.31 -4.86 -18.47
N GLY A 36 9.43 -5.66 -19.08
CA GLY A 36 9.26 -7.09 -18.77
C GLY A 36 8.50 -7.39 -17.47
N VAL A 37 8.04 -6.37 -16.71
CA VAL A 37 7.31 -6.57 -15.46
C VAL A 37 6.00 -7.34 -15.65
N ASN A 38 5.38 -7.24 -16.81
CA ASN A 38 4.17 -7.96 -17.15
C ASN A 38 4.38 -9.48 -17.35
N GLN A 39 5.62 -9.93 -17.55
CA GLN A 39 5.96 -11.32 -17.81
C GLN A 39 6.39 -12.06 -16.53
N ASN A 40 6.93 -11.34 -15.54
CA ASN A 40 7.60 -11.92 -14.37
C ASN A 40 6.94 -11.49 -13.05
N LYS A 41 5.62 -11.69 -12.94
CA LYS A 41 4.89 -11.41 -11.70
C LYS A 41 5.14 -12.51 -10.68
N ILE A 42 5.36 -12.12 -9.43
CA ILE A 42 5.62 -13.04 -8.32
C ILE A 42 4.69 -12.70 -7.16
N VAL A 43 4.05 -13.72 -6.59
CA VAL A 43 3.40 -13.64 -5.29
C VAL A 43 4.39 -14.15 -4.25
N PHE A 44 4.81 -13.28 -3.37
CA PHE A 44 5.64 -13.64 -2.22
C PHE A 44 4.74 -13.94 -1.03
N VAL A 45 4.98 -15.06 -0.36
CA VAL A 45 4.27 -15.45 0.87
C VAL A 45 5.29 -15.48 2.01
N TYR A 46 5.05 -14.65 3.01
CA TYR A 46 5.91 -14.52 4.18
C TYR A 46 5.27 -15.20 5.38
N LYS A 47 5.98 -16.17 5.94
CA LYS A 47 5.66 -16.85 7.21
C LYS A 47 6.92 -16.81 8.05
N ILE A 48 7.10 -15.75 8.80
CA ILE A 48 8.31 -15.46 9.58
C ILE A 48 7.92 -15.43 11.05
N ASP A 49 8.70 -16.07 11.91
CA ASP A 49 8.47 -16.07 13.35
C ASP A 49 8.51 -14.64 13.90
N GLY A 50 7.48 -14.28 14.69
CA GLY A 50 7.32 -12.94 15.26
C GLY A 50 6.75 -11.88 14.29
N GLU A 51 6.34 -12.29 13.09
CA GLU A 51 5.61 -11.44 12.13
C GLU A 51 4.21 -11.98 11.85
N ILE A 52 3.28 -11.08 11.52
CA ILE A 52 1.98 -11.45 10.96
C ILE A 52 2.23 -12.05 9.57
N ALA A 53 1.69 -13.23 9.30
CA ALA A 53 1.78 -13.84 7.98
C ALA A 53 1.15 -12.92 6.93
N HIS A 54 1.82 -12.71 5.81
CA HIS A 54 1.36 -11.80 4.76
C HIS A 54 1.83 -12.23 3.37
N SER A 55 1.17 -11.73 2.35
CA SER A 55 1.57 -11.91 0.96
C SER A 55 1.69 -10.58 0.25
N THR A 56 2.63 -10.50 -0.70
CA THR A 56 2.80 -9.35 -1.58
C THR A 56 2.82 -9.80 -3.04
N LEU A 57 2.35 -8.95 -3.92
CA LEU A 57 2.54 -9.11 -5.37
C LEU A 57 3.61 -8.13 -5.83
N GLY A 58 4.57 -8.64 -6.57
CA GLY A 58 5.69 -7.84 -7.08
C GLY A 58 6.38 -8.51 -8.26
N PHE A 59 7.64 -8.18 -8.46
CA PHE A 59 8.48 -8.63 -9.56
C PHE A 59 9.86 -9.03 -9.03
N PRO A 60 10.67 -9.81 -9.77
CA PRO A 60 12.05 -10.10 -9.41
C PRO A 60 12.83 -8.82 -9.15
N GLY A 61 13.58 -8.76 -8.05
CA GLY A 61 14.40 -7.62 -7.66
C GLY A 61 13.67 -6.51 -6.90
N VAL A 62 12.34 -6.52 -6.82
CA VAL A 62 11.59 -5.57 -5.99
C VAL A 62 11.57 -6.05 -4.54
N MET A 63 12.16 -5.27 -3.65
CA MET A 63 12.12 -5.53 -2.21
C MET A 63 10.94 -4.80 -1.56
N GLY A 64 10.25 -5.47 -0.64
CA GLY A 64 9.11 -4.91 0.06
C GLY A 64 7.77 -5.24 -0.59
N ALA A 65 6.84 -4.28 -0.60
CA ALA A 65 5.49 -4.46 -1.14
C ALA A 65 5.08 -3.31 -2.05
N LEU A 66 4.55 -3.64 -3.23
CA LEU A 66 3.80 -2.72 -4.09
C LEU A 66 2.32 -2.78 -3.71
N MET A 67 1.83 -3.97 -3.47
CA MET A 67 0.52 -4.30 -2.94
C MET A 67 0.60 -5.60 -2.15
N GLY A 68 -0.32 -5.81 -1.24
CA GLY A 68 -0.32 -7.04 -0.46
C GLY A 68 -1.49 -7.13 0.52
N MET A 69 -1.53 -8.26 1.21
CA MET A 69 -2.53 -8.58 2.22
C MET A 69 -1.88 -9.32 3.39
N SER A 70 -2.29 -8.99 4.61
CA SER A 70 -1.87 -9.69 5.83
C SER A 70 -2.97 -10.58 6.42
N ALA A 71 -2.57 -11.54 7.25
CA ALA A 71 -3.50 -12.39 8.00
C ALA A 71 -4.29 -11.61 9.08
N ALA A 72 -3.89 -10.39 9.42
CA ALA A 72 -4.68 -9.48 10.24
C ALA A 72 -5.82 -8.79 9.46
N GLY A 73 -5.98 -9.08 8.16
CA GLY A 73 -7.01 -8.48 7.31
C GLY A 73 -6.65 -7.12 6.73
N LEU A 74 -5.42 -6.65 6.89
CA LEU A 74 -4.96 -5.42 6.26
C LEU A 74 -4.54 -5.66 4.81
N THR A 75 -4.86 -4.70 3.94
CA THR A 75 -4.34 -4.62 2.57
C THR A 75 -3.58 -3.33 2.38
N VAL A 76 -2.54 -3.35 1.53
CA VAL A 76 -1.74 -2.16 1.20
C VAL A 76 -1.67 -1.97 -0.31
N HIS A 77 -1.75 -0.71 -0.73
CA HIS A 77 -1.71 -0.30 -2.13
C HIS A 77 -0.93 1.00 -2.28
N GLU A 78 -0.36 1.21 -3.47
CA GLU A 78 0.33 2.44 -3.81
C GLU A 78 -0.04 2.95 -5.20
N ALA A 79 0.15 4.24 -5.41
CA ALA A 79 0.12 4.90 -6.71
C ALA A 79 1.12 6.04 -6.73
N GLY A 80 1.91 6.14 -7.78
CA GLY A 80 2.91 7.19 -7.93
C GLY A 80 2.28 8.59 -7.96
N LEU A 81 2.96 9.55 -7.38
CA LEU A 81 2.61 10.95 -7.38
C LEU A 81 3.87 11.78 -7.62
N ASP A 82 3.81 12.72 -8.58
CA ASP A 82 4.88 13.69 -8.77
C ASP A 82 4.96 14.62 -7.54
N SER A 83 6.16 14.82 -7.01
CA SER A 83 6.38 15.63 -5.81
C SER A 83 7.50 16.63 -6.04
N HIS A 84 7.38 17.79 -5.40
CA HIS A 84 8.44 18.80 -5.38
C HIS A 84 9.44 18.61 -4.23
N LYS A 85 9.16 17.66 -3.31
CA LYS A 85 10.01 17.38 -2.14
C LYS A 85 10.31 15.90 -2.10
N GLU A 86 11.56 15.58 -2.38
CA GLU A 86 12.13 14.24 -2.30
C GLU A 86 13.38 14.23 -1.44
N THR A 87 13.70 13.11 -0.83
CA THR A 87 14.91 12.89 -0.02
C THR A 87 15.31 11.43 -0.05
N GLU A 88 16.61 11.17 0.01
CA GLU A 88 17.13 9.83 0.23
C GLU A 88 17.17 9.45 1.73
N LEU A 89 16.95 10.45 2.62
CA LEU A 89 16.95 10.27 4.07
C LEU A 89 15.55 9.94 4.58
N GLY A 90 15.21 8.66 4.57
CA GLY A 90 13.89 8.21 5.03
C GLY A 90 13.66 6.72 4.86
N ASN A 91 12.43 6.30 5.10
CA ASN A 91 12.02 4.92 4.95
C ASN A 91 11.48 4.69 3.54
N GLN A 92 12.14 3.84 2.79
CA GLN A 92 11.71 3.47 1.45
C GLN A 92 10.28 2.86 1.54
N TRP A 93 9.35 3.38 0.75
CA TRP A 93 7.92 3.12 0.89
C TRP A 93 7.52 1.64 0.69
N THR A 94 8.19 0.89 -0.18
CA THR A 94 7.89 -0.53 -0.37
C THR A 94 8.22 -1.36 0.86
N LEU A 95 9.34 -1.07 1.53
CA LEU A 95 9.74 -1.72 2.77
C LEU A 95 8.79 -1.35 3.90
N ARG A 96 8.35 -0.10 3.95
CA ARG A 96 7.40 0.41 4.94
C ARG A 96 6.03 -0.25 4.81
N LEU A 97 5.49 -0.39 3.58
CA LEU A 97 4.24 -1.12 3.34
C LEU A 97 4.34 -2.58 3.78
N ARG A 98 5.44 -3.25 3.47
CA ARG A 98 5.67 -4.62 3.95
C ARG A 98 5.77 -4.68 5.48
N TYR A 99 6.46 -3.72 6.09
CA TYR A 99 6.58 -3.65 7.56
C TYR A 99 5.22 -3.48 8.25
N ILE A 100 4.34 -2.65 7.69
CA ILE A 100 2.96 -2.49 8.17
C ILE A 100 2.22 -3.84 8.13
N MET A 101 2.29 -4.57 7.03
CA MET A 101 1.64 -5.88 6.95
C MET A 101 2.22 -6.91 7.93
N ALA A 102 3.51 -6.81 8.23
CA ALA A 102 4.19 -7.71 9.16
C ALA A 102 3.87 -7.40 10.64
N LYS A 103 3.49 -6.17 10.99
CA LYS A 103 3.41 -5.72 12.37
C LYS A 103 2.05 -5.16 12.78
N ALA A 104 1.32 -4.49 11.90
CA ALA A 104 0.06 -3.85 12.24
C ALA A 104 -1.12 -4.85 12.23
N LYS A 105 -1.97 -4.78 13.24
CA LYS A 105 -3.17 -5.61 13.39
C LYS A 105 -4.45 -4.91 12.93
N ASN A 106 -4.43 -3.58 12.84
CA ASN A 106 -5.56 -2.73 12.47
C ASN A 106 -5.05 -1.42 11.85
N LEU A 107 -5.98 -0.56 11.40
CA LEU A 107 -5.64 0.71 10.75
C LEU A 107 -4.94 1.70 11.70
N GLU A 108 -5.28 1.70 12.98
CA GLU A 108 -4.66 2.59 13.98
C GLU A 108 -3.18 2.27 14.15
N GLU A 109 -2.82 0.98 14.28
CA GLU A 109 -1.43 0.55 14.35
C GLU A 109 -0.67 0.84 13.04
N ALA A 110 -1.32 0.66 11.88
CA ALA A 110 -0.74 0.99 10.58
C ALA A 110 -0.45 2.49 10.46
N GLU A 111 -1.39 3.35 10.86
CA GLU A 111 -1.20 4.80 10.89
C GLU A 111 -0.12 5.22 11.89
N TYR A 112 -0.06 4.59 13.06
CA TYR A 112 0.99 4.83 14.04
C TYR A 112 2.39 4.54 13.45
N ILE A 113 2.56 3.40 12.79
CA ILE A 113 3.81 3.06 12.09
C ILE A 113 4.13 4.13 11.05
N TRP A 114 3.13 4.57 10.28
CA TRP A 114 3.33 5.57 9.24
C TRP A 114 3.78 6.92 9.82
N ARG A 115 3.17 7.38 10.89
CA ARG A 115 3.49 8.66 11.54
C ARG A 115 4.87 8.67 12.20
N ASN A 116 5.38 7.52 12.59
CA ASN A 116 6.68 7.35 13.23
C ASN A 116 7.80 6.96 12.26
N THR A 117 7.58 7.12 10.97
CA THR A 117 8.56 6.85 9.91
C THR A 117 8.56 7.99 8.89
N ASN A 118 9.72 8.25 8.27
CA ASN A 118 9.89 9.38 7.36
C ASN A 118 9.63 8.98 5.90
N ASN A 119 8.91 9.83 5.17
CA ASN A 119 8.73 9.66 3.73
C ASN A 119 9.99 10.04 2.95
N THR A 120 10.15 9.45 1.76
CA THR A 120 11.26 9.72 0.84
C THR A 120 10.81 10.51 -0.38
N LEU A 121 9.69 10.16 -0.98
CA LEU A 121 9.21 10.73 -2.24
C LEU A 121 7.69 10.84 -2.29
N GLY A 122 7.18 11.45 -3.36
CA GLY A 122 5.76 11.61 -3.60
C GLY A 122 5.08 10.31 -3.96
N MET A 123 4.09 9.90 -3.15
CA MET A 123 3.29 8.70 -3.36
C MET A 123 1.91 8.87 -2.77
N ASN A 124 0.94 8.25 -3.42
CA ASN A 124 -0.35 7.97 -2.81
C ASN A 124 -0.35 6.55 -2.27
N HIS A 125 -0.88 6.36 -1.09
CA HIS A 125 -1.03 5.05 -0.48
C HIS A 125 -2.47 4.83 -0.01
N MET A 126 -2.90 3.57 -0.01
CA MET A 126 -4.14 3.18 0.63
C MET A 126 -3.89 1.93 1.48
N ILE A 127 -4.39 1.95 2.70
CA ILE A 127 -4.46 0.79 3.58
C ILE A 127 -5.93 0.49 3.80
N GLY A 128 -6.35 -0.70 3.38
CA GLY A 128 -7.70 -1.22 3.64
C GLY A 128 -7.68 -2.23 4.77
N SER A 129 -8.80 -2.40 5.45
CA SER A 129 -8.97 -3.36 6.53
C SER A 129 -10.30 -4.12 6.39
N GLY A 130 -10.21 -5.44 6.40
CA GLY A 130 -11.35 -6.32 6.60
C GLY A 130 -11.55 -6.72 8.08
N ASN A 131 -10.84 -6.06 9.00
CA ASN A 131 -10.88 -6.34 10.41
C ASN A 131 -12.13 -5.73 11.07
N VAL A 132 -12.77 -6.45 11.98
CA VAL A 132 -13.95 -6.00 12.73
C VAL A 132 -13.71 -4.70 13.52
N TYR A 133 -12.49 -4.42 13.91
CA TYR A 133 -12.14 -3.17 14.61
C TYR A 133 -12.22 -1.92 13.73
N ASP A 134 -12.17 -2.09 12.42
CA ASP A 134 -12.12 -1.01 11.43
C ASP A 134 -13.43 -0.90 10.61
N GLU A 135 -14.50 -1.61 11.00
CA GLU A 135 -15.75 -1.74 10.19
C GLU A 135 -16.39 -0.40 9.78
N LYS A 136 -16.28 0.63 10.62
CA LYS A 136 -16.90 1.93 10.35
C LYS A 136 -16.15 2.73 9.28
N LEU A 137 -14.83 2.66 9.30
CA LEU A 137 -13.93 3.38 8.39
C LEU A 137 -12.79 2.44 7.96
N PRO A 138 -13.08 1.47 7.09
CA PRO A 138 -12.18 0.36 6.81
C PRO A 138 -11.08 0.70 5.80
N ALA A 139 -10.84 1.97 5.50
CA ALA A 139 -9.74 2.39 4.64
C ALA A 139 -9.16 3.75 5.05
N ILE A 140 -7.87 3.90 4.85
CA ILE A 140 -7.13 5.16 4.96
C ILE A 140 -6.44 5.39 3.62
N VAL A 141 -6.61 6.59 3.07
CA VAL A 141 -5.80 7.07 1.94
C VAL A 141 -4.79 8.07 2.46
N MET A 142 -3.59 8.04 1.93
CA MET A 142 -2.50 8.95 2.30
C MET A 142 -1.87 9.55 1.05
N GLU A 143 -1.67 10.86 1.06
CA GLU A 143 -0.78 11.55 0.14
C GLU A 143 0.51 11.90 0.86
N THR A 144 1.64 11.52 0.31
CA THR A 144 2.94 11.64 0.97
C THR A 144 3.96 12.33 0.09
N MET A 145 4.87 13.06 0.73
CA MET A 145 6.14 13.52 0.18
C MET A 145 7.14 13.67 1.32
N ALA A 146 8.40 13.97 1.03
CA ALA A 146 9.40 14.20 2.07
C ALA A 146 8.92 15.24 3.09
N GLY A 147 8.87 14.84 4.37
CA GLY A 147 8.44 15.68 5.49
C GLY A 147 6.95 15.98 5.58
N TYR A 148 6.09 15.31 4.77
CA TYR A 148 4.65 15.57 4.78
C TYR A 148 3.82 14.30 4.54
N THR A 149 2.72 14.17 5.27
CA THR A 149 1.67 13.17 5.01
C THR A 149 0.30 13.77 5.30
N ALA A 150 -0.61 13.73 4.33
CA ALA A 150 -2.03 13.93 4.55
C ALA A 150 -2.73 12.58 4.69
N PHE A 151 -3.67 12.47 5.62
CA PHE A 151 -4.50 11.28 5.83
C PHE A 151 -5.94 11.62 5.51
N PHE A 152 -6.58 10.76 4.71
CA PHE A 152 -7.99 10.89 4.33
C PHE A 152 -8.73 9.63 4.79
N ARG A 153 -9.88 9.85 5.42
CA ARG A 153 -10.82 8.82 5.88
C ARG A 153 -12.22 9.29 5.54
N ASP A 154 -12.98 8.50 4.84
CA ASP A 154 -14.40 8.77 4.50
C ASP A 154 -15.30 7.67 5.04
#